data_ae0722574bd59131f751e7b1072286ad
#
_entry.id   ae0722574bd59131f751e7b1072286ad
#
_cell.length_a   1.000
_cell.length_b   1.000
_cell.length_c   1.000
_cell.angle_alpha   90.00
_cell.angle_beta   90.00
_cell.angle_gamma   90.00
#
_symmetry.space_group_name_H-M   'P 1'
#
loop_
_entity.id
_entity.type
_entity.pdbx_description
1 polymer ?
#
loop_
_entity_poly.entity_id
_entity_poly.type
_entity_poly.pdbx_seq_one_letter_code
_entity_poly.pdbx_strand_id
1 'polypeptide(L)'
;MARIKLLDKVFETSITEAQIQERVKAVADRINNDMADKNPLLLAVLNGSFMFAADLMRMLTIPCEISFVKLASYQGTTSTGTIKEVIGINEDLAGRTVIIVEDIVESGLTIKRMVESIGTRSPKSIHIFTLLMKPDRLTVPLNVEYAAIEIPNDFIVGYGLDYNQQGRNLRDIYTVVEE
;
A
#
# COMPACT_ATOMS: atom_id res chain seq x y z
N MET A 1 -22.82 0.60 13.28
CA MET A 1 -21.90 0.80 12.17
C MET A 1 -22.49 1.84 11.25
N ALA A 2 -21.69 2.78 10.76
CA ALA A 2 -22.18 3.82 9.87
C ALA A 2 -22.30 3.26 8.44
N ARG A 3 -23.41 3.60 7.76
CA ARG A 3 -23.61 3.27 6.34
C ARG A 3 -23.44 4.50 5.49
N ILE A 4 -22.81 4.33 4.34
CA ILE A 4 -22.64 5.39 3.35
C ILE A 4 -23.05 4.84 1.97
N LYS A 5 -23.50 5.74 1.11
CA LYS A 5 -23.74 5.44 -0.30
C LYS A 5 -22.67 6.13 -1.14
N LEU A 6 -21.97 5.36 -1.95
CA LEU A 6 -21.07 5.88 -2.98
C LEU A 6 -21.56 5.38 -4.33
N LEU A 7 -21.93 6.32 -5.20
CA LEU A 7 -22.50 6.01 -6.51
C LEU A 7 -23.71 5.08 -6.40
N ASP A 8 -23.59 3.87 -6.96
CA ASP A 8 -24.62 2.84 -7.01
C ASP A 8 -24.53 1.79 -5.89
N LYS A 9 -23.53 1.90 -4.99
CA LYS A 9 -23.29 0.90 -3.92
C LYS A 9 -23.47 1.47 -2.54
N VAL A 10 -23.88 0.60 -1.63
CA VAL A 10 -23.95 0.88 -0.19
C VAL A 10 -22.78 0.19 0.50
N PHE A 11 -22.17 0.88 1.43
CA PHE A 11 -21.03 0.41 2.22
C PHE A 11 -21.30 0.60 3.70
N GLU A 12 -20.73 -0.28 4.51
CA GLU A 12 -20.82 -0.22 5.98
C GLU A 12 -19.42 -0.17 6.57
N THR A 13 -19.22 0.63 7.64
CA THR A 13 -17.92 0.71 8.33
C THR A 13 -17.46 -0.67 8.78
N SER A 14 -16.28 -1.09 8.33
CA SER A 14 -15.65 -2.35 8.72
C SER A 14 -14.42 -2.15 9.59
N ILE A 15 -13.62 -1.11 9.33
CA ILE A 15 -12.44 -0.76 10.13
C ILE A 15 -12.48 0.74 10.43
N THR A 16 -12.52 1.10 11.69
CA THR A 16 -12.58 2.50 12.12
C THR A 16 -11.23 3.20 12.01
N GLU A 17 -11.24 4.53 11.89
CA GLU A 17 -10.02 5.36 11.93
C GLU A 17 -9.14 5.03 13.15
N ALA A 18 -9.74 4.85 14.32
CA ALA A 18 -9.00 4.50 15.53
C ALA A 18 -8.25 3.17 15.42
N GLN A 19 -8.90 2.15 14.85
CA GLN A 19 -8.26 0.85 14.59
C GLN A 19 -7.15 0.97 13.54
N ILE A 20 -7.37 1.75 12.49
CA ILE A 20 -6.35 2.02 11.47
C ILE A 20 -5.13 2.68 12.11
N GLN A 21 -5.33 3.74 12.89
CA GLN A 21 -4.22 4.49 13.52
C GLN A 21 -3.42 3.63 14.51
N GLU A 22 -4.09 2.76 15.27
CA GLU A 22 -3.41 1.78 16.13
C GLU A 22 -2.49 0.85 15.31
N ARG A 23 -2.98 0.34 14.18
CA ARG A 23 -2.22 -0.56 13.31
C ARG A 23 -1.08 0.15 12.59
N VAL A 24 -1.31 1.37 12.10
CA VAL A 24 -0.25 2.21 11.50
C VAL A 24 0.85 2.49 12.51
N LYS A 25 0.48 2.78 13.77
CA LYS A 25 1.45 2.97 14.84
C LYS A 25 2.29 1.72 15.07
N ALA A 26 1.70 0.54 15.10
CA ALA A 26 2.44 -0.72 15.28
C ALA A 26 3.44 -0.95 14.14
N VAL A 27 3.09 -0.62 12.89
CA VAL A 27 4.00 -0.66 11.74
C VAL A 27 5.14 0.35 11.91
N ALA A 28 4.81 1.59 12.29
CA ALA A 28 5.81 2.64 12.52
C ALA A 28 6.81 2.24 13.62
N ASP A 29 6.33 1.71 14.73
CA ASP A 29 7.18 1.25 15.85
C ASP A 29 8.17 0.16 15.37
N ARG A 30 7.73 -0.77 14.52
CA ARG A 30 8.60 -1.78 13.93
C ARG A 30 9.64 -1.19 13.00
N ILE A 31 9.25 -0.26 12.11
CA ILE A 31 10.20 0.43 11.24
C ILE A 31 11.23 1.20 12.06
N ASN A 32 10.79 1.94 13.07
CA ASN A 32 11.68 2.68 13.96
C ASN A 32 12.71 1.76 14.64
N ASN A 33 12.32 0.56 15.05
CA ASN A 33 13.21 -0.42 15.67
C ASN A 33 14.14 -1.11 14.65
N ASP A 34 13.57 -1.63 13.56
CA ASP A 34 14.28 -2.51 12.63
C ASP A 34 15.17 -1.73 11.65
N MET A 35 14.89 -0.43 11.46
CA MET A 35 15.52 0.42 10.45
C MET A 35 16.27 1.63 11.04
N ALA A 36 16.50 1.68 12.36
CA ALA A 36 17.05 2.83 13.08
C ALA A 36 18.32 3.43 12.42
N ASP A 37 19.27 2.58 12.00
CA ASP A 37 20.54 3.00 11.42
C ASP A 37 20.63 2.86 9.89
N LYS A 38 19.49 2.67 9.21
CA LYS A 38 19.46 2.31 7.78
C LYS A 38 19.09 3.46 6.85
N ASN A 39 18.59 4.58 7.39
CA ASN A 39 18.08 5.72 6.59
C ASN A 39 17.25 5.23 5.38
N PRO A 40 16.12 4.53 5.61
CA PRO A 40 15.39 3.90 4.52
C PRO A 40 14.75 4.93 3.60
N LEU A 41 14.64 4.57 2.32
CA LEU A 41 13.80 5.25 1.34
C LEU A 41 12.45 4.53 1.27
N LEU A 42 11.38 5.22 1.65
CA LEU A 42 10.02 4.75 1.49
C LEU A 42 9.55 5.08 0.06
N LEU A 43 9.08 4.07 -0.67
CA LEU A 43 8.45 4.22 -1.99
C LEU A 43 6.96 3.94 -1.85
N ALA A 44 6.16 5.01 -1.78
CA ALA A 44 4.72 4.89 -1.64
C ALA A 44 4.03 4.73 -3.00
N VAL A 45 3.20 3.70 -3.12
CA VAL A 45 2.53 3.35 -4.40
C VAL A 45 1.21 4.12 -4.51
N LEU A 46 1.16 5.06 -5.42
CA LEU A 46 -0.01 5.89 -5.66
C LEU A 46 -1.05 5.18 -6.56
N ASN A 47 -2.36 5.49 -6.37
CA ASN A 47 -2.90 6.58 -5.53
C ASN A 47 -3.26 6.11 -4.12
N GLY A 48 -3.62 4.85 -3.91
CA GLY A 48 -4.29 4.36 -2.69
C GLY A 48 -3.48 4.54 -1.41
N SER A 49 -2.15 4.42 -1.48
CA SER A 49 -1.28 4.46 -0.30
C SER A 49 -1.08 5.84 0.33
N PHE A 50 -1.57 6.94 -0.29
CA PHE A 50 -1.22 8.30 0.14
C PHE A 50 -1.59 8.62 1.59
N MET A 51 -2.76 8.15 2.06
CA MET A 51 -3.19 8.34 3.45
C MET A 51 -2.30 7.55 4.41
N PHE A 52 -2.11 6.28 4.13
CA PHE A 52 -1.25 5.40 4.92
C PHE A 52 0.19 5.94 4.97
N ALA A 53 0.74 6.33 3.83
CA ALA A 53 2.10 6.89 3.76
C ALA A 53 2.25 8.16 4.58
N ALA A 54 1.25 9.07 4.54
CA ALA A 54 1.27 10.32 5.30
C ALA A 54 1.22 10.07 6.81
N ASP A 55 0.32 9.22 7.27
CA ASP A 55 0.21 8.90 8.70
C ASP A 55 1.43 8.11 9.20
N LEU A 56 1.93 7.16 8.40
CA LEU A 56 3.15 6.42 8.71
C LEU A 56 4.34 7.36 8.90
N MET A 57 4.58 8.26 7.94
CA MET A 57 5.70 9.23 8.01
C MET A 57 5.65 10.11 9.25
N ARG A 58 4.46 10.50 9.71
CA ARG A 58 4.30 11.32 10.93
C ARG A 58 4.64 10.57 12.22
N MET A 59 4.66 9.22 12.17
CA MET A 59 4.97 8.35 13.31
C MET A 59 6.41 7.82 13.28
N LEU A 60 7.15 8.00 12.18
CA LEU A 60 8.55 7.64 12.10
C LEU A 60 9.41 8.66 12.84
N THR A 61 10.33 8.15 13.68
CA THR A 61 11.25 8.95 14.49
C THR A 61 12.70 8.83 14.03
N ILE A 62 12.97 7.96 13.07
CA ILE A 62 14.28 7.73 12.47
C ILE A 62 14.49 8.62 11.24
N PRO A 63 15.72 8.93 10.85
CA PRO A 63 16.01 9.53 9.54
C PRO A 63 15.50 8.61 8.44
N CYS A 64 14.67 9.15 7.53
CA CYS A 64 14.14 8.45 6.38
C CYS A 64 13.75 9.42 5.27
N GLU A 65 13.64 8.92 4.06
CA GLU A 65 13.18 9.66 2.89
C GLU A 65 11.91 9.04 2.35
N ILE A 66 11.10 9.80 1.64
CA ILE A 66 9.92 9.30 0.95
C ILE A 66 9.89 9.78 -0.49
N SER A 67 9.54 8.87 -1.38
CA SER A 67 9.20 9.16 -2.77
C SER A 67 7.94 8.40 -3.19
N PHE A 68 7.41 8.75 -4.34
CA PHE A 68 6.16 8.19 -4.82
C PHE A 68 6.36 7.53 -6.18
N VAL A 69 5.71 6.39 -6.36
CA VAL A 69 5.66 5.70 -7.65
C VAL A 69 4.19 5.48 -8.02
N LYS A 70 3.87 5.63 -9.30
CA LYS A 70 2.54 5.32 -9.81
C LYS A 70 2.64 4.34 -10.95
N LEU A 71 2.02 3.19 -10.76
CA LEU A 71 1.95 2.12 -11.74
C LEU A 71 0.57 2.14 -12.41
N ALA A 72 0.52 1.99 -13.72
CA ALA A 72 -0.72 1.76 -14.45
C ALA A 72 -0.70 0.36 -15.06
N SER A 73 -1.77 -0.40 -14.81
CA SER A 73 -2.03 -1.62 -15.57
C SER A 73 -2.53 -1.25 -16.96
N TYR A 74 -1.89 -1.78 -17.99
CA TYR A 74 -2.37 -1.62 -19.36
C TYR A 74 -3.65 -2.46 -19.55
N GLN A 75 -4.80 -1.80 -19.73
CA GLN A 75 -6.02 -2.42 -20.25
C GLN A 75 -6.01 -2.31 -21.78
N GLY A 76 -5.16 -3.08 -22.44
CA GLY A 76 -5.14 -3.19 -23.89
C GLY A 76 -5.44 -4.62 -24.33
N THR A 77 -5.99 -4.78 -25.51
CA THR A 77 -6.46 -6.03 -26.12
C THR A 77 -5.36 -7.06 -26.39
N THR A 78 -4.11 -6.78 -26.04
CA THR A 78 -2.99 -7.73 -26.03
C THR A 78 -2.29 -7.62 -24.68
N SER A 79 -2.61 -8.54 -23.78
CA SER A 79 -2.04 -8.62 -22.44
C SER A 79 -0.56 -9.08 -22.49
N THR A 80 0.35 -8.18 -22.81
CA THR A 80 1.81 -8.42 -22.66
C THR A 80 2.27 -8.32 -21.20
N GLY A 81 1.34 -8.08 -20.26
CA GLY A 81 1.66 -8.03 -18.84
C GLY A 81 2.60 -6.89 -18.41
N THR A 82 2.84 -5.91 -19.29
CA THR A 82 3.75 -4.80 -19.01
C THR A 82 3.08 -3.77 -18.10
N ILE A 83 3.64 -3.53 -16.93
CA ILE A 83 3.25 -2.41 -16.08
C ILE A 83 4.00 -1.17 -16.58
N LYS A 84 3.26 -0.10 -16.85
CA LYS A 84 3.87 1.20 -17.21
C LYS A 84 4.00 2.03 -15.93
N GLU A 85 5.21 2.48 -15.64
CA GLU A 85 5.43 3.51 -14.64
C GLU A 85 4.90 4.85 -15.19
N VAL A 86 3.87 5.39 -14.53
CA VAL A 86 3.32 6.72 -14.88
C VAL A 86 4.08 7.81 -14.13
N ILE A 87 4.48 7.52 -12.89
CA ILE A 87 5.44 8.28 -12.11
C ILE A 87 6.54 7.28 -11.76
N GLY A 88 7.71 7.46 -12.33
CA GLY A 88 8.86 6.58 -12.16
C GLY A 88 9.68 6.94 -10.93
N ILE A 89 10.55 6.02 -10.54
CA ILE A 89 11.51 6.19 -9.47
C ILE A 89 12.73 6.92 -10.04
N ASN A 90 12.95 8.16 -9.58
CA ASN A 90 14.06 9.01 -10.03
C ASN A 90 15.28 8.92 -9.09
N GLU A 91 15.10 8.38 -7.89
CA GLU A 91 16.14 8.25 -6.88
C GLU A 91 17.15 7.17 -7.28
N ASP A 92 18.41 7.39 -6.90
CA ASP A 92 19.42 6.33 -6.94
C ASP A 92 19.15 5.34 -5.81
N LEU A 93 18.93 4.09 -6.17
CA LEU A 93 18.62 3.00 -5.22
C LEU A 93 19.84 2.17 -4.83
N ALA A 94 20.98 2.38 -5.49
CA ALA A 94 22.19 1.57 -5.25
C ALA A 94 22.63 1.65 -3.78
N GLY A 95 22.74 0.50 -3.14
CA GLY A 95 23.12 0.40 -1.72
C GLY A 95 22.11 0.91 -0.71
N ARG A 96 20.91 1.34 -1.14
CA ARG A 96 19.86 1.87 -0.26
C ARG A 96 18.99 0.75 0.33
N THR A 97 18.53 0.94 1.56
CA THR A 97 17.40 0.18 2.10
C THR A 97 16.12 0.81 1.58
N VAL A 98 15.31 0.04 0.85
CA VAL A 98 14.07 0.49 0.23
C VAL A 98 12.90 -0.17 0.92
N ILE A 99 11.87 0.62 1.27
CA ILE A 99 10.60 0.15 1.82
C ILE A 99 9.50 0.48 0.83
N ILE A 100 8.86 -0.53 0.26
CA ILE A 100 7.65 -0.36 -0.55
C ILE A 100 6.48 -0.18 0.42
N VAL A 101 5.74 0.93 0.27
CA VAL A 101 4.56 1.26 1.08
C VAL A 101 3.31 1.15 0.21
N GLU A 102 2.44 0.19 0.53
CA GLU A 102 1.25 -0.14 -0.26
C GLU A 102 -0.01 0.00 0.60
N ASP A 103 -1.12 0.39 0.01
CA ASP A 103 -2.43 0.41 0.68
C ASP A 103 -3.01 -0.99 0.84
N ILE A 104 -2.96 -1.81 -0.20
CA ILE A 104 -3.48 -3.17 -0.18
C ILE A 104 -2.69 -4.12 -1.07
N VAL A 105 -2.36 -5.28 -0.54
CA VAL A 105 -1.83 -6.41 -1.31
C VAL A 105 -2.93 -7.43 -1.52
N GLU A 106 -3.32 -7.64 -2.78
CA GLU A 106 -4.28 -8.67 -3.19
C GLU A 106 -3.56 -9.83 -3.89
N SER A 107 -3.45 -9.82 -5.22
CA SER A 107 -2.77 -10.89 -5.97
C SER A 107 -1.25 -10.96 -5.76
N GLY A 108 -0.65 -9.87 -5.33
CA GLY A 108 0.80 -9.73 -5.17
C GLY A 108 1.56 -9.48 -6.48
N LEU A 109 0.92 -9.58 -7.65
CA LEU A 109 1.58 -9.46 -8.95
C LEU A 109 2.25 -8.10 -9.16
N THR A 110 1.58 -7.01 -8.80
CA THR A 110 2.10 -5.65 -8.95
C THR A 110 3.35 -5.45 -8.11
N ILE A 111 3.28 -5.85 -6.84
CA ILE A 111 4.41 -5.72 -5.91
C ILE A 111 5.57 -6.63 -6.31
N LYS A 112 5.31 -7.86 -6.74
CA LYS A 112 6.37 -8.76 -7.24
C LYS A 112 7.14 -8.11 -8.39
N ARG A 113 6.46 -7.56 -9.38
CA ARG A 113 7.10 -6.87 -10.51
C ARG A 113 7.86 -5.63 -10.06
N MET A 114 7.33 -4.88 -9.11
CA MET A 114 8.01 -3.73 -8.53
C MET A 114 9.30 -4.14 -7.82
N VAL A 115 9.28 -5.21 -7.03
CA VAL A 115 10.47 -5.77 -6.38
C VAL A 115 11.51 -6.20 -7.41
N GLU A 116 11.09 -6.87 -8.49
CA GLU A 116 11.98 -7.27 -9.59
C GLU A 116 12.62 -6.04 -10.26
N SER A 117 11.82 -5.00 -10.58
CA SER A 117 12.32 -3.75 -11.17
C SER A 117 13.29 -3.01 -10.26
N ILE A 118 12.95 -2.84 -8.98
CA ILE A 118 13.83 -2.21 -7.98
C ILE A 118 15.12 -3.01 -7.82
N GLY A 119 15.03 -4.34 -7.81
CA GLY A 119 16.18 -5.24 -7.67
C GLY A 119 17.26 -5.04 -8.74
N THR A 120 16.87 -4.63 -9.96
CA THR A 120 17.85 -4.34 -11.04
C THR A 120 18.71 -3.10 -10.76
N ARG A 121 18.31 -2.24 -9.81
CA ARG A 121 19.02 -1.02 -9.41
C ARG A 121 19.96 -1.22 -8.21
N SER A 122 20.27 -2.48 -7.85
CA SER A 122 21.23 -2.86 -6.80
C SER A 122 20.98 -2.24 -5.43
N PRO A 123 19.74 -2.26 -4.89
CA PRO A 123 19.49 -1.80 -3.52
C PRO A 123 20.20 -2.74 -2.53
N LYS A 124 20.45 -2.24 -1.32
CA LYS A 124 20.98 -3.07 -0.21
C LYS A 124 19.93 -4.09 0.27
N SER A 125 18.69 -3.66 0.35
CA SER A 125 17.54 -4.50 0.74
C SER A 125 16.24 -3.89 0.25
N ILE A 126 15.22 -4.73 0.05
CA ILE A 126 13.86 -4.33 -0.28
C ILE A 126 12.93 -4.95 0.75
N HIS A 127 12.06 -4.14 1.34
CA HIS A 127 11.07 -4.53 2.33
C HIS A 127 9.68 -4.11 1.85
N ILE A 128 8.65 -4.88 2.22
CA ILE A 128 7.27 -4.60 1.83
C ILE A 128 6.43 -4.37 3.08
N PHE A 129 5.84 -3.18 3.14
CA PHE A 129 4.92 -2.77 4.20
C PHE A 129 3.58 -2.41 3.56
N THR A 130 2.53 -3.07 3.98
CA THR A 130 1.18 -2.81 3.50
C THR A 130 0.21 -2.54 4.65
N LEU A 131 -0.74 -1.65 4.43
CA LEU A 131 -1.82 -1.43 5.39
C LEU A 131 -2.74 -2.65 5.42
N LEU A 132 -3.17 -3.10 4.25
CA LEU A 132 -4.11 -4.21 4.12
C LEU A 132 -3.52 -5.36 3.30
N MET A 133 -3.91 -6.57 3.64
CA MET A 133 -3.54 -7.76 2.89
C MET A 133 -4.75 -8.70 2.79
N LYS A 134 -4.96 -9.28 1.61
CA LYS A 134 -5.92 -10.37 1.36
C LYS A 134 -5.15 -11.68 1.13
N PRO A 135 -4.85 -12.45 2.19
CA PRO A 135 -4.00 -13.65 2.07
C PRO A 135 -4.54 -14.67 1.06
N ASP A 136 -5.87 -14.86 1.05
CA ASP A 136 -6.54 -15.83 0.16
C ASP A 136 -6.51 -15.40 -1.33
N ARG A 137 -6.11 -14.17 -1.62
CA ARG A 137 -6.01 -13.64 -3.00
C ARG A 137 -4.62 -13.70 -3.58
N LEU A 138 -3.61 -14.04 -2.79
CA LEU A 138 -2.25 -14.14 -3.28
C LEU A 138 -2.14 -15.24 -4.36
N THR A 139 -1.64 -14.86 -5.52
CA THR A 139 -1.42 -15.77 -6.65
C THR A 139 0.06 -16.02 -6.93
N VAL A 140 0.93 -15.29 -6.26
CA VAL A 140 2.39 -15.42 -6.38
C VAL A 140 3.03 -15.44 -5.00
N PRO A 141 4.15 -16.15 -4.83
CA PRO A 141 4.91 -16.05 -3.60
C PRO A 141 5.43 -14.61 -3.42
N LEU A 142 5.11 -14.03 -2.28
CA LEU A 142 5.51 -12.68 -1.91
C LEU A 142 5.83 -12.66 -0.41
N ASN A 143 7.03 -12.20 -0.05
CA ASN A 143 7.38 -11.98 1.33
C ASN A 143 6.97 -10.57 1.74
N VAL A 144 5.84 -10.46 2.42
CA VAL A 144 5.37 -9.20 3.02
C VAL A 144 5.83 -9.18 4.46
N GLU A 145 6.82 -8.34 4.79
CA GLU A 145 7.36 -8.29 6.15
C GLU A 145 6.33 -7.79 7.14
N TYR A 146 5.49 -6.85 6.72
CA TYR A 146 4.49 -6.24 7.60
C TYR A 146 3.21 -5.96 6.85
N ALA A 147 2.17 -6.73 7.14
CA ALA A 147 0.79 -6.41 6.86
C ALA A 147 0.14 -5.91 8.16
N ALA A 148 -0.35 -4.68 8.16
CA ALA A 148 -0.94 -4.11 9.37
C ALA A 148 -2.27 -4.80 9.72
N ILE A 149 -3.08 -5.12 8.72
CA ILE A 149 -4.40 -5.75 8.88
C ILE A 149 -4.60 -6.77 7.76
N GLU A 150 -4.90 -8.01 8.11
CA GLU A 150 -5.40 -9.01 7.17
C GLU A 150 -6.91 -8.92 7.08
N ILE A 151 -7.44 -8.96 5.85
CA ILE A 151 -8.87 -8.84 5.57
C ILE A 151 -9.34 -9.94 4.62
N PRO A 152 -10.63 -10.31 4.66
CA PRO A 152 -11.22 -11.21 3.69
C PRO A 152 -11.29 -10.59 2.29
N ASN A 153 -11.77 -11.37 1.30
CA ASN A 153 -11.86 -10.92 -0.08
C ASN A 153 -13.11 -10.06 -0.35
N ASP A 154 -13.32 -9.03 0.47
CA ASP A 154 -14.41 -8.09 0.31
C ASP A 154 -13.99 -6.89 -0.56
N PHE A 155 -14.98 -6.24 -1.18
CA PHE A 155 -14.76 -4.97 -1.85
C PHE A 155 -14.87 -3.82 -0.84
N ILE A 156 -13.81 -3.02 -0.73
CA ILE A 156 -13.63 -2.01 0.31
C ILE A 156 -13.29 -0.65 -0.29
N VAL A 157 -13.62 0.42 0.44
CA VAL A 157 -13.29 1.81 0.13
C VAL A 157 -12.93 2.58 1.39
N GLY A 158 -12.30 3.72 1.23
CA GLY A 158 -11.93 4.60 2.34
C GLY A 158 -10.45 4.55 2.67
N TYR A 159 -9.98 5.53 3.42
CA TYR A 159 -8.59 5.69 3.84
C TYR A 159 -7.58 5.53 2.68
N GLY A 160 -7.85 6.22 1.57
CA GLY A 160 -7.02 6.16 0.36
C GLY A 160 -7.59 5.26 -0.74
N LEU A 161 -8.33 4.21 -0.39
CA LEU A 161 -8.99 3.29 -1.34
C LEU A 161 -10.23 3.93 -1.97
N ASP A 162 -10.51 3.59 -3.22
CA ASP A 162 -11.59 4.19 -3.98
C ASP A 162 -12.57 3.22 -4.61
N TYR A 163 -13.72 3.78 -4.94
CA TYR A 163 -14.67 3.25 -5.91
C TYR A 163 -14.92 4.32 -6.99
N ASN A 164 -14.48 4.07 -8.22
CA ASN A 164 -14.56 5.01 -9.35
C ASN A 164 -14.05 6.43 -8.99
N GLN A 165 -12.86 6.51 -8.39
CA GLN A 165 -12.17 7.73 -7.92
C GLN A 165 -12.82 8.44 -6.74
N GLN A 166 -13.88 7.90 -6.14
CA GLN A 166 -14.54 8.46 -4.96
C GLN A 166 -14.25 7.62 -3.70
N GLY A 167 -14.38 8.22 -2.53
CA GLY A 167 -14.23 7.54 -1.24
C GLY A 167 -12.85 7.62 -0.61
N ARG A 168 -11.79 8.04 -1.33
CA ARG A 168 -10.42 8.10 -0.78
C ARG A 168 -10.27 8.99 0.45
N ASN A 169 -11.13 9.99 0.59
CA ASN A 169 -11.12 10.97 1.70
C ASN A 169 -11.86 10.49 2.95
N LEU A 170 -12.50 9.34 2.91
CA LEU A 170 -13.17 8.78 4.08
C LEU A 170 -12.12 8.37 5.12
N ARG A 171 -12.44 8.57 6.40
CA ARG A 171 -11.51 8.29 7.50
C ARG A 171 -11.44 6.81 7.84
N ASP A 172 -12.62 6.16 7.83
CA ASP A 172 -12.77 4.72 8.06
C ASP A 172 -12.60 3.94 6.76
N ILE A 173 -12.40 2.63 6.88
CA ILE A 173 -12.55 1.68 5.78
C ILE A 173 -13.96 1.07 5.87
N TYR A 174 -14.62 1.01 4.74
CA TYR A 174 -15.97 0.53 4.57
C TYR A 174 -15.98 -0.66 3.62
N THR A 175 -16.79 -1.64 3.94
CA THR A 175 -17.02 -2.83 3.09
C THR A 175 -18.37 -2.71 2.39
N VAL A 176 -18.42 -3.11 1.12
CA VAL A 176 -19.68 -3.16 0.36
C VAL A 176 -20.66 -4.11 1.03
N VAL A 177 -21.92 -3.69 1.12
CA VAL A 177 -23.02 -4.54 1.59
C VAL A 177 -23.95 -4.85 0.40
N GLU A 178 -24.36 -6.11 0.29
CA GLU A 178 -25.41 -6.49 -0.66
C GLU A 178 -26.75 -5.93 -0.13
N GLU A 179 -27.53 -5.27 -1.01
CA GLU A 179 -28.89 -4.83 -0.71
C GLU A 179 -29.87 -6.01 -0.79
#